data_2c84fcdc8ad9920bcbc42f2ad0d91dd4
#
_entry.id   2c84fcdc8ad9920bcbc42f2ad0d91dd4
#
_cell.length_a   1.000
_cell.length_b   1.000
_cell.length_c   1.000
_cell.angle_alpha   90.00
_cell.angle_beta   90.00
_cell.angle_gamma   90.00
#
_symmetry.space_group_name_H-M   'P 1'
#
loop_
_entity.id
_entity.type
_entity.pdbx_description
1 polymer ?
#
loop_
_entity_poly.entity_id
_entity_poly.type
_entity_poly.pdbx_seq_one_letter_code
_entity_poly.pdbx_strand_id
1 'polypeptide(L)'
;MLKRLSTLLTICLFTLIQAQAVNPQKGKYFLYCHMSDRGQWTAFAVSKDAENWQDIIGGDSIFSSAELAGIEGGTRDAYICRSHDCKRYLMVTTDMNNSKTKALGKKEAWDNYGINLLTSDDLIHWKSTTFDYRKGTSIFLDPETKSVYNDWSTINRVWAPQIFWDETYQWPDGKKGGYFIYYSMWNRAEEKYDRMYYSYADETFTKLTQPQPLFDWGYATIDADINYVPADGLFHIMIKKEGGQPGLFTATAPKLTGPWSEPVADDYVNFEGKKKCEGSSAFQIVGEEGWRVAYIQYSDRPKHYRICKADKYLSNFHDPVDIKGVTGPQHGSFMRLTKKEYKRLEKYFNKKK
;
A
#
# COMPACT_ATOMS: atom_id res chain seq x y z
N MET A 1 36.58 -49.84 -40.34
CA MET A 1 35.88 -48.56 -40.65
C MET A 1 34.71 -48.41 -39.71
N LEU A 2 34.90 -47.81 -38.54
CA LEU A 2 33.83 -47.53 -37.57
C LEU A 2 33.40 -46.06 -37.72
N LYS A 3 32.17 -45.84 -38.16
CA LYS A 3 31.54 -44.53 -38.18
C LYS A 3 31.06 -44.21 -36.75
N ARG A 4 31.65 -43.18 -36.14
CA ARG A 4 31.15 -42.58 -34.90
C ARG A 4 29.94 -41.71 -35.24
N LEU A 5 28.75 -42.09 -34.78
CA LEU A 5 27.58 -41.20 -34.71
C LEU A 5 27.74 -40.31 -33.49
N SER A 6 27.93 -39.04 -33.73
CA SER A 6 27.91 -37.98 -32.71
C SER A 6 26.46 -37.50 -32.57
N THR A 7 25.78 -37.90 -31.50
CA THR A 7 24.45 -37.39 -31.17
C THR A 7 24.62 -36.08 -30.41
N LEU A 8 24.37 -34.94 -31.08
CA LEU A 8 24.25 -33.65 -30.44
C LEU A 8 22.91 -33.64 -29.66
N LEU A 9 23.02 -33.69 -28.34
CA LEU A 9 21.89 -33.46 -27.47
C LEU A 9 21.72 -31.92 -27.32
N THR A 10 20.82 -31.34 -28.06
CA THR A 10 20.42 -29.95 -27.92
C THR A 10 19.53 -29.83 -26.69
N ILE A 11 20.09 -29.45 -25.57
CA ILE A 11 19.33 -29.09 -24.36
C ILE A 11 18.71 -27.72 -24.64
N CYS A 12 17.43 -27.71 -25.05
CA CYS A 12 16.62 -26.51 -24.99
C CYS A 12 16.34 -26.18 -23.52
N LEU A 13 17.11 -25.28 -22.95
CA LEU A 13 16.75 -24.58 -21.71
C LEU A 13 15.52 -23.72 -22.04
N PHE A 14 14.33 -24.25 -21.79
CA PHE A 14 13.14 -23.42 -21.60
C PHE A 14 13.34 -22.66 -20.28
N THR A 15 13.87 -21.48 -20.35
CA THR A 15 13.69 -20.50 -19.26
C THR A 15 12.19 -20.19 -19.22
N LEU A 16 11.47 -20.86 -18.33
CA LEU A 16 10.16 -20.41 -17.89
C LEU A 16 10.37 -19.04 -17.25
N ILE A 17 10.17 -18.00 -18.03
CA ILE A 17 9.96 -16.65 -17.47
C ILE A 17 8.62 -16.78 -16.75
N GLN A 18 8.66 -17.06 -15.44
CA GLN A 18 7.48 -16.92 -14.60
C GLN A 18 7.10 -15.45 -14.64
N ALA A 19 5.97 -15.15 -15.28
CA ALA A 19 5.41 -13.82 -15.20
C ALA A 19 5.16 -13.53 -13.70
N GLN A 20 5.81 -12.49 -13.18
CA GLN A 20 5.57 -12.07 -11.81
C GLN A 20 4.23 -11.35 -11.75
N ALA A 21 3.43 -11.66 -10.75
CA ALA A 21 2.17 -10.98 -10.51
C ALA A 21 2.40 -9.49 -10.25
N VAL A 22 1.55 -8.68 -10.79
CA VAL A 22 1.53 -7.21 -10.58
C VAL A 22 0.10 -6.75 -10.40
N ASN A 23 -0.08 -5.68 -9.66
CA ASN A 23 -1.41 -5.06 -9.54
C ASN A 23 -1.87 -4.55 -10.92
N PRO A 24 -3.04 -4.97 -11.42
CA PRO A 24 -3.48 -4.61 -12.75
C PRO A 24 -3.65 -3.10 -12.92
N GLN A 25 -3.09 -2.55 -13.98
CA GLN A 25 -3.22 -1.15 -14.34
C GLN A 25 -4.05 -0.99 -15.62
N LYS A 26 -5.06 -0.11 -15.61
CA LYS A 26 -5.99 0.04 -16.74
C LYS A 26 -6.36 1.50 -16.99
N GLY A 27 -6.22 1.93 -18.24
CA GLY A 27 -6.57 3.29 -18.66
C GLY A 27 -5.39 4.26 -18.65
N LYS A 28 -5.67 5.53 -19.02
CA LYS A 28 -4.69 6.62 -19.18
C LYS A 28 -4.93 7.79 -18.23
N TYR A 29 -6.02 7.77 -17.49
CA TYR A 29 -6.36 8.76 -16.48
C TYR A 29 -5.88 8.27 -15.13
N PHE A 30 -5.84 9.13 -14.13
CA PHE A 30 -5.30 8.80 -12.81
C PHE A 30 -6.29 9.17 -11.71
N LEU A 31 -6.30 8.35 -10.69
CA LEU A 31 -6.92 8.59 -9.40
C LEU A 31 -5.81 8.70 -8.36
N TYR A 32 -5.83 9.73 -7.56
CA TYR A 32 -5.11 9.84 -6.31
C TYR A 32 -6.10 9.64 -5.18
N CYS A 33 -5.93 8.54 -4.46
CA CYS A 33 -6.68 8.15 -3.28
C CYS A 33 -5.82 8.49 -2.07
N HIS A 34 -6.24 9.42 -1.22
CA HIS A 34 -5.38 9.93 -0.17
C HIS A 34 -6.12 10.21 1.14
N MET A 35 -5.40 10.18 2.24
CA MET A 35 -5.90 10.79 3.46
C MET A 35 -5.97 12.32 3.29
N SER A 36 -7.05 12.92 3.74
CA SER A 36 -7.16 14.38 3.78
C SER A 36 -6.64 14.93 5.10
N ASP A 37 -5.90 16.04 5.08
CA ASP A 37 -5.50 16.74 6.30
C ASP A 37 -6.66 17.49 7.00
N ARG A 38 -7.81 17.59 6.33
CA ARG A 38 -9.07 18.12 6.91
C ARG A 38 -9.70 17.17 7.92
N GLY A 39 -9.29 15.89 7.93
CA GLY A 39 -9.82 14.90 8.85
C GLY A 39 -9.13 13.55 8.77
N GLN A 40 -9.73 12.54 9.41
CA GLN A 40 -9.19 11.18 9.46
C GLN A 40 -9.85 10.27 8.40
N TRP A 41 -10.04 10.78 7.20
CA TRP A 41 -10.78 10.12 6.13
C TRP A 41 -10.05 10.17 4.80
N THR A 42 -10.49 9.29 3.90
CA THR A 42 -10.01 9.20 2.52
C THR A 42 -10.75 10.19 1.62
N ALA A 43 -10.00 10.90 0.78
CA ALA A 43 -10.49 11.77 -0.28
C ALA A 43 -9.95 11.33 -1.65
N PHE A 44 -10.53 11.85 -2.72
CA PHE A 44 -10.14 11.56 -4.09
C PHE A 44 -9.80 12.84 -4.86
N ALA A 45 -8.72 12.77 -5.63
CA ALA A 45 -8.42 13.68 -6.70
C ALA A 45 -8.18 12.89 -8.00
N VAL A 46 -8.44 13.50 -9.15
CA VAL A 46 -8.26 12.86 -10.46
C VAL A 46 -7.35 13.70 -11.35
N SER A 47 -6.69 13.03 -12.31
CA SER A 47 -5.86 13.69 -13.30
C SER A 47 -5.97 13.01 -14.66
N LYS A 48 -5.70 13.78 -15.73
CA LYS A 48 -5.63 13.27 -17.11
C LYS A 48 -4.20 12.93 -17.52
N ASP A 49 -3.22 13.46 -16.82
CA ASP A 49 -1.80 13.45 -17.19
C ASP A 49 -0.85 13.13 -16.01
N ALA A 50 -1.39 12.94 -14.80
CA ALA A 50 -0.64 12.79 -13.55
C ALA A 50 0.17 14.02 -13.09
N GLU A 51 0.01 15.15 -13.75
CA GLU A 51 0.66 16.43 -13.41
C GLU A 51 -0.36 17.46 -12.91
N ASN A 52 -1.47 17.57 -13.64
CA ASN A 52 -2.56 18.48 -13.34
C ASN A 52 -3.69 17.74 -12.64
N TRP A 53 -3.76 17.89 -11.32
CA TRP A 53 -4.75 17.22 -10.50
C TRP A 53 -5.99 18.10 -10.28
N GLN A 54 -7.11 17.46 -10.16
CA GLN A 54 -8.39 18.08 -9.83
C GLN A 54 -8.98 17.37 -8.61
N ASP A 55 -9.13 18.11 -7.54
CA ASP A 55 -9.89 17.67 -6.38
C ASP A 55 -11.38 17.56 -6.75
N ILE A 56 -11.95 16.39 -6.55
CA ILE A 56 -13.34 16.15 -6.92
C ILE A 56 -14.32 16.31 -5.76
N ILE A 57 -13.85 16.39 -4.53
CA ILE A 57 -14.70 16.46 -3.34
C ILE A 57 -14.25 17.51 -2.31
N GLY A 58 -13.25 18.33 -2.64
CA GLY A 58 -12.77 19.40 -1.76
C GLY A 58 -12.07 18.87 -0.50
N GLY A 59 -11.45 17.70 -0.56
CA GLY A 59 -10.80 17.05 0.57
C GLY A 59 -11.77 16.45 1.60
N ASP A 60 -13.08 16.39 1.31
CA ASP A 60 -14.07 15.72 2.15
C ASP A 60 -14.03 14.21 1.96
N SER A 61 -14.70 13.47 2.86
CA SER A 61 -14.76 12.01 2.80
C SER A 61 -15.51 11.51 1.56
N ILE A 62 -14.92 10.52 0.87
CA ILE A 62 -15.62 9.80 -0.21
C ILE A 62 -16.70 8.86 0.33
N PHE A 63 -16.64 8.52 1.61
CA PHE A 63 -17.56 7.58 2.26
C PHE A 63 -18.71 8.30 2.94
N SER A 64 -19.88 7.69 2.90
CA SER A 64 -20.96 8.00 3.83
C SER A 64 -20.71 7.33 5.17
N SER A 65 -21.30 7.86 6.24
CA SER A 65 -21.19 7.26 7.58
C SER A 65 -21.77 5.82 7.66
N ALA A 66 -22.67 5.47 6.74
CA ALA A 66 -23.27 4.14 6.67
C ALA A 66 -22.33 3.10 6.01
N GLU A 67 -21.35 3.55 5.22
CA GLU A 67 -20.38 2.67 4.54
C GLU A 67 -19.19 2.31 5.43
N LEU A 68 -18.99 3.03 6.52
CA LEU A 68 -17.84 2.88 7.41
C LEU A 68 -18.28 2.46 8.80
N ALA A 69 -18.25 1.15 9.05
CA ALA A 69 -18.44 0.58 10.37
C ALA A 69 -17.09 0.18 10.97
N GLY A 70 -16.17 1.16 11.14
CA GLY A 70 -14.89 0.92 11.80
C GLY A 70 -14.99 0.91 13.32
N ILE A 71 -13.90 0.53 13.97
CA ILE A 71 -13.76 0.64 15.44
C ILE A 71 -13.68 2.12 15.81
N GLU A 72 -12.80 2.85 15.12
CA GLU A 72 -12.59 4.29 15.31
C GLU A 72 -13.32 5.12 14.25
N GLY A 73 -13.68 4.52 13.13
CA GLY A 73 -14.32 5.17 11.99
C GLY A 73 -13.38 6.10 11.23
N GLY A 74 -12.08 5.80 11.25
CA GLY A 74 -11.07 6.45 10.43
C GLY A 74 -10.78 5.66 9.16
N THR A 75 -10.28 6.36 8.13
CA THR A 75 -9.83 5.74 6.87
C THR A 75 -8.58 6.45 6.39
N ARG A 76 -7.51 6.29 7.20
CA ARG A 76 -6.20 6.89 6.90
C ARG A 76 -5.39 6.01 5.96
N ASP A 77 -4.36 6.61 5.35
CA ASP A 77 -3.30 5.92 4.61
C ASP A 77 -3.84 4.98 3.52
N ALA A 78 -4.86 5.45 2.79
CA ALA A 78 -5.62 4.62 1.87
C ALA A 78 -4.76 4.11 0.70
N TYR A 79 -4.74 2.80 0.51
CA TYR A 79 -4.19 2.17 -0.69
C TYR A 79 -5.31 1.55 -1.52
N ILE A 80 -5.35 1.90 -2.82
CA ILE A 80 -6.37 1.45 -3.76
C ILE A 80 -5.77 0.72 -4.95
N CYS A 81 -6.39 -0.39 -5.35
CA CYS A 81 -6.04 -1.09 -6.58
C CYS A 81 -7.27 -1.73 -7.23
N ARG A 82 -7.09 -2.32 -8.40
CA ARG A 82 -8.09 -3.21 -9.01
C ARG A 82 -7.92 -4.62 -8.45
N SER A 83 -9.03 -5.37 -8.37
CA SER A 83 -8.94 -6.82 -8.21
C SER A 83 -8.16 -7.44 -9.39
N HIS A 84 -7.54 -8.60 -9.18
CA HIS A 84 -6.71 -9.28 -10.18
C HIS A 84 -7.46 -9.54 -11.49
N ASP A 85 -8.77 -9.78 -11.43
CA ASP A 85 -9.65 -9.99 -12.59
C ASP A 85 -10.22 -8.67 -13.17
N CYS A 86 -9.84 -7.52 -12.63
CA CYS A 86 -10.29 -6.17 -13.01
C CYS A 86 -11.79 -5.92 -12.90
N LYS A 87 -12.55 -6.72 -12.14
CA LYS A 87 -14.00 -6.55 -12.01
C LYS A 87 -14.41 -5.60 -10.89
N ARG A 88 -13.57 -5.47 -9.86
CA ARG A 88 -13.81 -4.66 -8.67
C ARG A 88 -12.62 -3.76 -8.36
N TYR A 89 -12.85 -2.86 -7.43
CA TYR A 89 -11.83 -2.05 -6.78
C TYR A 89 -11.70 -2.49 -5.34
N LEU A 90 -10.47 -2.52 -4.87
CA LEU A 90 -10.10 -2.91 -3.53
C LEU A 90 -9.37 -1.75 -2.87
N MET A 91 -9.65 -1.51 -1.61
CA MET A 91 -8.97 -0.51 -0.82
C MET A 91 -8.68 -1.06 0.57
N VAL A 92 -7.55 -0.69 1.12
CA VAL A 92 -7.24 -0.90 2.54
C VAL A 92 -6.94 0.44 3.19
N THR A 93 -7.30 0.57 4.47
CA THR A 93 -7.08 1.81 5.23
C THR A 93 -6.74 1.50 6.68
N THR A 94 -6.00 2.38 7.32
CA THR A 94 -5.82 2.40 8.77
C THR A 94 -7.10 2.89 9.45
N ASP A 95 -7.71 2.07 10.30
CA ASP A 95 -8.85 2.50 11.11
C ASP A 95 -8.38 3.24 12.35
N MET A 96 -8.03 4.52 12.17
CA MET A 96 -7.57 5.38 13.25
C MET A 96 -8.21 6.75 13.19
N ASN A 97 -8.73 7.21 14.33
CA ASN A 97 -9.29 8.54 14.50
C ASN A 97 -8.79 9.18 15.80
N ASN A 98 -7.80 10.06 15.69
CA ASN A 98 -7.16 10.72 16.83
C ASN A 98 -8.13 11.55 17.66
N SER A 99 -9.23 12.05 17.08
CA SER A 99 -10.26 12.79 17.83
C SER A 99 -11.01 11.92 18.83
N LYS A 100 -11.02 10.60 18.65
CA LYS A 100 -11.69 9.62 19.51
C LYS A 100 -10.79 9.02 20.60
N THR A 101 -9.55 9.45 20.73
CA THR A 101 -8.57 8.89 21.67
C THR A 101 -9.12 8.73 23.08
N LYS A 102 -9.69 9.79 23.63
CA LYS A 102 -10.29 9.78 24.98
C LYS A 102 -11.54 8.86 25.07
N ALA A 103 -12.43 8.94 24.08
CA ALA A 103 -13.68 8.16 24.06
C ALA A 103 -13.42 6.66 23.99
N LEU A 104 -12.33 6.25 23.33
CA LEU A 104 -11.91 4.86 23.18
C LEU A 104 -10.95 4.38 24.28
N GLY A 105 -10.57 5.22 25.21
CA GLY A 105 -9.63 4.88 26.29
C GLY A 105 -8.22 4.55 25.78
N LYS A 106 -7.81 5.09 24.63
CA LYS A 106 -6.48 4.85 24.06
C LYS A 106 -5.42 5.50 24.92
N LYS A 107 -4.27 4.83 25.09
CA LYS A 107 -3.13 5.35 25.85
C LYS A 107 -2.48 6.53 25.14
N GLU A 108 -2.36 6.45 23.81
CA GLU A 108 -1.80 7.49 22.97
C GLU A 108 -2.71 7.81 21.79
N ALA A 109 -2.66 9.05 21.30
CA ALA A 109 -3.45 9.47 20.15
C ALA A 109 -3.13 8.67 18.88
N TRP A 110 -1.90 8.16 18.77
CA TRP A 110 -1.41 7.38 17.65
C TRP A 110 -1.66 5.87 17.79
N ASP A 111 -2.24 5.39 18.88
CA ASP A 111 -2.68 4.01 19.00
C ASP A 111 -3.91 3.78 18.11
N ASN A 112 -3.96 2.60 17.48
CA ASN A 112 -5.14 2.08 16.80
C ASN A 112 -5.15 0.55 16.88
N TYR A 113 -6.31 -0.06 16.55
CA TYR A 113 -6.49 -1.48 16.82
C TYR A 113 -6.79 -2.30 15.58
N GLY A 114 -6.84 -1.68 14.41
CA GLY A 114 -7.19 -2.43 13.23
C GLY A 114 -7.14 -1.68 11.92
N ILE A 115 -7.52 -2.41 10.88
CA ILE A 115 -7.56 -1.95 9.50
C ILE A 115 -8.92 -2.24 8.88
N ASN A 116 -9.25 -1.51 7.82
CA ASN A 116 -10.43 -1.75 7.00
C ASN A 116 -10.02 -2.36 5.66
N LEU A 117 -10.74 -3.38 5.23
CA LEU A 117 -10.73 -3.89 3.87
C LEU A 117 -12.03 -3.46 3.21
N LEU A 118 -11.93 -2.77 2.06
CA LEU A 118 -13.09 -2.21 1.37
C LEU A 118 -13.14 -2.69 -0.08
N THR A 119 -14.35 -2.94 -0.56
CA THR A 119 -14.61 -3.32 -1.95
C THR A 119 -15.64 -2.40 -2.59
N SER A 120 -15.47 -2.13 -3.90
CA SER A 120 -16.43 -1.36 -4.70
C SER A 120 -16.49 -1.89 -6.13
N ASP A 121 -17.68 -1.84 -6.74
CA ASP A 121 -17.87 -2.16 -8.15
C ASP A 121 -17.78 -0.91 -9.04
N ASP A 122 -17.78 0.29 -8.44
CA ASP A 122 -17.92 1.54 -9.18
C ASP A 122 -17.05 2.72 -8.70
N LEU A 123 -16.19 2.53 -7.68
CA LEU A 123 -15.39 3.58 -7.02
C LEU A 123 -16.22 4.61 -6.23
N ILE A 124 -17.52 4.43 -6.10
CA ILE A 124 -18.43 5.36 -5.46
C ILE A 124 -19.04 4.76 -4.20
N HIS A 125 -19.56 3.55 -4.33
CA HIS A 125 -20.21 2.83 -3.24
C HIS A 125 -19.28 1.74 -2.72
N TRP A 126 -19.05 1.75 -1.42
CA TRP A 126 -18.05 0.89 -0.78
C TRP A 126 -18.69 0.00 0.29
N LYS A 127 -18.21 -1.23 0.37
CA LYS A 127 -18.50 -2.16 1.46
C LYS A 127 -17.24 -2.34 2.27
N SER A 128 -17.32 -2.18 3.59
CA SER A 128 -16.17 -2.29 4.49
C SER A 128 -16.27 -3.52 5.39
N THR A 129 -15.15 -4.17 5.61
CA THR A 129 -14.91 -5.16 6.66
C THR A 129 -13.77 -4.65 7.53
N THR A 130 -14.03 -4.47 8.83
CA THR A 130 -13.04 -4.00 9.79
C THR A 130 -12.48 -5.16 10.61
N PHE A 131 -11.18 -5.23 10.74
CA PHE A 131 -10.48 -6.21 11.56
C PHE A 131 -10.00 -5.55 12.85
N ASP A 132 -10.57 -5.97 13.98
CA ASP A 132 -10.12 -5.58 15.33
C ASP A 132 -9.13 -6.61 15.85
N TYR A 133 -7.86 -6.32 15.77
CA TYR A 133 -6.78 -7.23 16.15
C TYR A 133 -6.76 -7.58 17.64
N ARG A 134 -7.37 -6.76 18.50
CA ARG A 134 -7.51 -7.09 19.94
C ARG A 134 -8.31 -8.37 20.20
N LYS A 135 -9.12 -8.79 19.22
CA LYS A 135 -9.92 -10.03 19.32
C LYS A 135 -9.08 -11.30 19.15
N GLY A 136 -7.78 -11.15 18.85
CA GLY A 136 -6.86 -12.28 18.73
C GLY A 136 -7.07 -13.13 17.49
N THR A 137 -6.58 -14.36 17.55
CA THR A 137 -6.52 -15.26 16.39
C THR A 137 -7.87 -15.63 15.81
N SER A 138 -8.96 -15.52 16.59
CA SER A 138 -10.32 -15.91 16.18
C SER A 138 -10.89 -15.13 14.99
N ILE A 139 -10.30 -13.98 14.65
CA ILE A 139 -10.76 -13.17 13.49
C ILE A 139 -10.11 -13.61 12.18
N PHE A 140 -9.13 -14.52 12.21
CA PHE A 140 -8.38 -14.95 11.05
C PHE A 140 -8.88 -16.30 10.51
N LEU A 141 -8.54 -16.57 9.24
CA LEU A 141 -8.92 -17.80 8.53
C LEU A 141 -8.25 -19.06 9.09
N ASP A 142 -7.09 -18.89 9.70
CA ASP A 142 -6.19 -19.94 10.17
C ASP A 142 -5.88 -19.78 11.68
N PRO A 143 -6.89 -19.79 12.56
CA PRO A 143 -6.74 -19.50 13.99
C PRO A 143 -5.77 -20.47 14.71
N GLU A 144 -5.58 -21.66 14.14
CA GLU A 144 -4.67 -22.69 14.67
C GLU A 144 -3.19 -22.47 14.27
N THR A 145 -2.91 -21.54 13.34
CA THR A 145 -1.53 -21.19 12.99
C THR A 145 -0.85 -20.54 14.20
N LYS A 146 0.45 -20.77 14.34
CA LYS A 146 1.21 -20.16 15.43
C LYS A 146 1.07 -18.65 15.43
N SER A 147 0.52 -18.12 16.52
CA SER A 147 0.31 -16.68 16.70
C SER A 147 1.65 -15.94 16.85
N VAL A 148 1.71 -14.72 16.29
CA VAL A 148 2.87 -13.82 16.45
C VAL A 148 2.90 -13.15 17.82
N TYR A 149 1.74 -13.05 18.50
CA TYR A 149 1.65 -12.51 19.86
C TYR A 149 0.97 -13.49 20.81
N ASN A 150 1.39 -13.42 22.08
CA ASN A 150 0.73 -14.14 23.16
C ASN A 150 -0.54 -13.44 23.63
N ASP A 151 -0.53 -12.11 23.67
CA ASP A 151 -1.67 -11.29 24.07
C ASP A 151 -1.98 -10.19 23.05
N TRP A 152 -2.96 -10.44 22.22
CA TRP A 152 -3.45 -9.50 21.22
C TRP A 152 -4.17 -8.28 21.83
N SER A 153 -4.69 -8.39 23.05
CA SER A 153 -5.39 -7.27 23.71
C SER A 153 -4.48 -6.07 23.98
N THR A 154 -3.17 -6.30 23.96
CA THR A 154 -2.15 -5.28 24.19
C THR A 154 -1.62 -4.62 22.92
N ILE A 155 -2.18 -4.94 21.76
CA ILE A 155 -1.76 -4.34 20.50
C ILE A 155 -1.96 -2.83 20.50
N ASN A 156 -1.01 -2.10 19.94
CA ASN A 156 -1.01 -0.63 19.92
C ASN A 156 -1.24 -0.05 18.55
N ARG A 157 -0.66 -0.69 17.52
CA ARG A 157 -0.66 -0.12 16.17
C ARG A 157 -0.84 -1.20 15.12
N VAL A 158 -1.67 -0.89 14.12
CA VAL A 158 -1.79 -1.60 12.85
C VAL A 158 -1.95 -0.53 11.78
N TRP A 159 -0.85 -0.13 11.10
CA TRP A 159 -0.78 1.07 10.29
C TRP A 159 -0.48 0.84 8.83
N ALA A 160 -0.99 1.75 8.00
CA ALA A 160 -0.66 1.93 6.59
C ALA A 160 -0.67 0.62 5.78
N PRO A 161 -1.80 -0.12 5.78
CA PRO A 161 -1.90 -1.34 4.99
C PRO A 161 -1.87 -1.03 3.50
N GLN A 162 -1.21 -1.91 2.73
CA GLN A 162 -1.21 -1.86 1.28
C GLN A 162 -1.51 -3.24 0.68
N ILE A 163 -1.76 -3.30 -0.63
CA ILE A 163 -2.22 -4.51 -1.32
C ILE A 163 -1.29 -4.83 -2.48
N PHE A 164 -0.93 -6.11 -2.61
CA PHE A 164 -0.34 -6.64 -3.83
C PHE A 164 -1.02 -7.97 -4.18
N TRP A 165 -1.23 -8.28 -5.47
CA TRP A 165 -1.72 -9.59 -5.89
C TRP A 165 -0.55 -10.54 -6.04
N ASP A 166 -0.55 -11.63 -5.28
CA ASP A 166 0.42 -12.71 -5.37
C ASP A 166 -0.21 -13.94 -6.05
N GLU A 167 0.08 -14.15 -7.33
CA GLU A 167 -0.42 -15.30 -8.08
C GLU A 167 0.22 -16.63 -7.66
N THR A 168 1.32 -16.58 -6.91
CA THR A 168 2.07 -17.76 -6.47
C THR A 168 1.57 -18.34 -5.16
N TYR A 169 0.79 -17.55 -4.40
CA TYR A 169 0.23 -18.00 -3.14
C TYR A 169 -0.70 -19.20 -3.33
N GLN A 170 -0.63 -20.16 -2.42
CA GLN A 170 -1.49 -21.36 -2.45
C GLN A 170 -2.30 -21.44 -1.15
N TRP A 171 -3.59 -21.47 -1.31
CA TRP A 171 -4.52 -21.71 -0.21
C TRP A 171 -4.54 -23.18 0.18
N PRO A 172 -4.90 -23.54 1.44
CA PRO A 172 -4.99 -24.94 1.88
C PRO A 172 -5.95 -25.80 1.06
N ASP A 173 -6.95 -25.20 0.43
CA ASP A 173 -7.90 -25.88 -0.48
C ASP A 173 -7.37 -26.08 -1.91
N GLY A 174 -6.12 -25.71 -2.16
CA GLY A 174 -5.44 -25.85 -3.46
C GLY A 174 -5.67 -24.70 -4.44
N LYS A 175 -6.48 -23.69 -4.09
CA LYS A 175 -6.63 -22.50 -4.91
C LYS A 175 -5.33 -21.71 -4.95
N LYS A 176 -5.08 -21.04 -6.09
CA LYS A 176 -3.91 -20.20 -6.31
C LYS A 176 -4.29 -18.72 -6.32
N GLY A 177 -3.33 -17.92 -5.89
CA GLY A 177 -3.43 -16.48 -5.84
C GLY A 177 -4.10 -15.97 -4.57
N GLY A 178 -3.60 -14.85 -4.05
CA GLY A 178 -4.13 -14.19 -2.86
C GLY A 178 -3.74 -12.71 -2.85
N TYR A 179 -4.53 -11.91 -2.17
CA TYR A 179 -4.18 -10.51 -1.94
C TYR A 179 -3.23 -10.43 -0.75
N PHE A 180 -1.98 -10.16 -1.04
CA PHE A 180 -0.92 -9.90 -0.05
C PHE A 180 -1.16 -8.53 0.55
N ILE A 181 -1.64 -8.49 1.80
CA ILE A 181 -1.86 -7.27 2.57
C ILE A 181 -0.70 -7.11 3.52
N TYR A 182 0.08 -6.05 3.38
CA TYR A 182 1.24 -5.78 4.23
C TYR A 182 1.07 -4.44 4.95
N TYR A 183 1.53 -4.38 6.18
CA TYR A 183 1.31 -3.27 7.10
C TYR A 183 2.35 -3.26 8.21
N SER A 184 2.55 -2.12 8.86
CA SER A 184 3.28 -2.09 10.11
C SER A 184 2.38 -2.43 11.29
N MET A 185 2.92 -3.17 12.26
CA MET A 185 2.21 -3.56 13.46
C MET A 185 3.16 -3.48 14.67
N TRP A 186 2.60 -3.11 15.82
CA TRP A 186 3.33 -3.05 17.07
C TRP A 186 2.48 -3.45 18.26
N ASN A 187 3.00 -4.41 19.02
CA ASN A 187 2.49 -4.73 20.35
C ASN A 187 3.55 -4.31 21.37
N ARG A 188 3.33 -3.15 22.02
CA ARG A 188 4.28 -2.54 22.96
C ARG A 188 4.64 -3.45 24.15
N ALA A 189 3.78 -4.39 24.51
CA ALA A 189 4.05 -5.34 25.57
C ALA A 189 5.04 -6.45 25.18
N GLU A 190 5.12 -6.78 23.88
CA GLU A 190 5.89 -7.91 23.36
C GLU A 190 7.02 -7.50 22.40
N GLU A 191 6.99 -6.28 21.87
CA GLU A 191 7.95 -5.79 20.88
C GLU A 191 8.56 -4.45 21.28
N LYS A 192 9.75 -4.16 20.78
CA LYS A 192 10.46 -2.91 21.04
C LYS A 192 10.02 -1.76 20.15
N TYR A 193 9.52 -2.06 18.94
CA TYR A 193 9.20 -1.09 17.87
C TYR A 193 8.23 -1.67 16.83
N ASP A 194 7.72 -0.79 15.97
CA ASP A 194 6.89 -1.15 14.82
C ASP A 194 7.68 -2.02 13.84
N ARG A 195 7.10 -3.13 13.38
CA ARG A 195 7.66 -4.06 12.41
C ARG A 195 6.71 -4.30 11.26
N MET A 196 7.25 -4.71 10.12
CA MET A 196 6.43 -5.06 8.97
C MET A 196 5.91 -6.50 9.08
N TYR A 197 4.61 -6.62 8.83
CA TYR A 197 3.86 -7.88 8.79
C TYR A 197 3.06 -7.97 7.50
N TYR A 198 2.62 -9.18 7.18
CA TYR A 198 1.69 -9.43 6.09
C TYR A 198 0.64 -10.47 6.46
N SER A 199 -0.49 -10.40 5.78
CA SER A 199 -1.55 -11.40 5.78
C SER A 199 -2.01 -11.61 4.33
N TYR A 200 -2.66 -12.73 4.04
CA TYR A 200 -3.35 -12.88 2.76
C TYR A 200 -4.86 -12.69 2.93
N ALA A 201 -5.46 -11.85 2.10
CA ALA A 201 -6.90 -11.76 2.00
C ALA A 201 -7.44 -12.70 0.93
N ASP A 202 -8.60 -13.28 1.21
CA ASP A 202 -9.33 -14.13 0.28
C ASP A 202 -9.91 -13.35 -0.91
N GLU A 203 -10.41 -14.05 -1.92
CA GLU A 203 -11.03 -13.40 -3.09
C GLU A 203 -12.23 -12.52 -2.76
N THR A 204 -12.95 -12.79 -1.67
CA THR A 204 -14.07 -11.93 -1.23
C THR A 204 -13.60 -10.61 -0.66
N PHE A 205 -12.32 -10.54 -0.26
CA PHE A 205 -11.69 -9.40 0.41
C PHE A 205 -12.36 -9.05 1.74
N THR A 206 -12.82 -10.10 2.45
CA THR A 206 -13.52 -9.97 3.75
C THR A 206 -12.90 -10.83 4.84
N LYS A 207 -11.87 -11.61 4.53
CA LYS A 207 -11.19 -12.50 5.47
C LYS A 207 -9.68 -12.38 5.28
N LEU A 208 -8.93 -12.53 6.38
CA LEU A 208 -7.47 -12.49 6.41
C LEU A 208 -6.89 -13.76 7.05
N THR A 209 -5.71 -14.17 6.60
CA THR A 209 -4.88 -15.09 7.37
C THR A 209 -4.25 -14.37 8.56
N GLN A 210 -3.74 -15.12 9.55
CA GLN A 210 -2.96 -14.55 10.64
C GLN A 210 -1.76 -13.78 10.10
N PRO A 211 -1.37 -12.67 10.75
CA PRO A 211 -0.16 -11.93 10.42
C PRO A 211 1.09 -12.80 10.51
N GLN A 212 1.97 -12.63 9.54
CA GLN A 212 3.31 -13.21 9.54
C GLN A 212 4.35 -12.09 9.46
N PRO A 213 5.50 -12.19 10.13
CA PRO A 213 6.57 -11.21 9.98
C PRO A 213 7.05 -11.15 8.54
N LEU A 214 7.22 -9.93 8.00
CA LEU A 214 7.77 -9.74 6.66
C LEU A 214 9.30 -9.65 6.69
N PHE A 215 9.83 -8.81 7.56
CA PHE A 215 11.25 -8.68 7.88
C PHE A 215 11.45 -7.93 9.19
N ASP A 216 12.68 -7.95 9.70
CA ASP A 216 13.10 -7.17 10.86
C ASP A 216 14.57 -6.73 10.66
N TRP A 217 14.76 -5.43 10.46
CA TRP A 217 16.08 -4.83 10.31
C TRP A 217 16.66 -4.25 11.62
N GLY A 218 16.06 -4.60 12.77
CA GLY A 218 16.52 -4.18 14.09
C GLY A 218 16.10 -2.77 14.50
N TYR A 219 15.16 -2.14 13.75
CA TYR A 219 14.60 -0.82 14.05
C TYR A 219 13.18 -0.67 13.51
N ALA A 220 12.46 0.34 14.02
CA ALA A 220 11.09 0.60 13.61
C ALA A 220 10.97 0.95 12.12
N THR A 221 10.05 0.29 11.42
CA THR A 221 9.72 0.52 10.01
C THR A 221 8.23 0.63 9.80
N ILE A 222 7.81 1.64 9.03
CA ILE A 222 6.40 1.92 8.71
C ILE A 222 6.25 2.39 7.25
N ASP A 223 5.02 2.50 6.77
CA ASP A 223 4.67 3.12 5.49
C ASP A 223 5.40 2.51 4.29
N ALA A 224 5.36 1.20 4.18
CA ALA A 224 5.98 0.48 3.06
C ALA A 224 5.14 0.60 1.78
N ASP A 225 5.82 0.76 0.62
CA ASP A 225 5.22 0.65 -0.71
C ASP A 225 6.03 -0.34 -1.54
N ILE A 226 5.43 -1.49 -1.89
CA ILE A 226 6.07 -2.57 -2.64
C ILE A 226 5.64 -2.53 -4.10
N ASN A 227 6.62 -2.49 -5.00
CA ASN A 227 6.42 -2.51 -6.44
C ASN A 227 7.26 -3.61 -7.09
N TYR A 228 6.68 -4.32 -8.05
CA TYR A 228 7.45 -5.19 -8.94
C TYR A 228 8.08 -4.33 -10.05
N VAL A 229 9.39 -4.43 -10.22
CA VAL A 229 10.15 -3.68 -11.22
C VAL A 229 10.54 -4.61 -12.36
N PRO A 230 9.87 -4.56 -13.53
CA PRO A 230 10.14 -5.46 -14.64
C PRO A 230 11.56 -5.34 -15.21
N ALA A 231 12.22 -4.19 -15.02
CA ALA A 231 13.55 -3.91 -15.58
C ALA A 231 14.65 -4.78 -14.95
N ASP A 232 14.48 -5.23 -13.72
CA ASP A 232 15.42 -6.14 -13.03
C ASP A 232 14.78 -7.43 -12.52
N GLY A 233 13.45 -7.53 -12.59
CA GLY A 233 12.70 -8.72 -12.15
C GLY A 233 12.59 -8.87 -10.64
N LEU A 234 12.79 -7.78 -9.87
CA LEU A 234 12.73 -7.78 -8.42
C LEU A 234 11.51 -7.02 -7.89
N PHE A 235 11.14 -7.32 -6.67
CA PHE A 235 10.27 -6.47 -5.87
C PHE A 235 11.14 -5.41 -5.19
N HIS A 236 10.71 -4.16 -5.30
CA HIS A 236 11.32 -3.02 -4.63
C HIS A 236 10.37 -2.52 -3.55
N ILE A 237 10.88 -2.28 -2.37
CA ILE A 237 10.17 -1.65 -1.27
C ILE A 237 10.72 -0.26 -1.01
N MET A 238 9.84 0.71 -0.89
CA MET A 238 10.14 2.04 -0.34
C MET A 238 9.51 2.11 1.04
N ILE A 239 10.28 2.44 2.06
CA ILE A 239 9.85 2.31 3.44
C ILE A 239 10.42 3.42 4.31
N LYS A 240 9.66 3.86 5.31
CA LYS A 240 10.12 4.81 6.31
C LYS A 240 10.76 4.11 7.49
N LYS A 241 11.93 4.58 7.89
CA LYS A 241 12.51 4.31 9.21
C LYS A 241 11.87 5.25 10.22
N GLU A 242 11.16 4.69 11.20
CA GLU A 242 10.56 5.46 12.28
C GLU A 242 11.55 5.66 13.42
N GLY A 243 11.62 6.87 13.95
CA GLY A 243 12.59 7.24 14.98
C GLY A 243 14.03 7.43 14.46
N GLY A 244 14.87 8.11 15.24
CA GLY A 244 16.27 8.35 14.89
C GLY A 244 16.48 9.23 13.65
N GLN A 245 17.25 8.75 12.70
CA GLN A 245 17.46 9.45 11.43
C GLN A 245 16.16 9.44 10.62
N PRO A 246 15.62 10.60 10.21
CA PRO A 246 14.48 10.64 9.32
C PRO A 246 14.87 10.11 7.95
N GLY A 247 13.92 9.51 7.22
CA GLY A 247 14.21 9.16 5.84
C GLY A 247 13.33 8.05 5.30
N LEU A 248 13.31 8.00 3.97
CA LEU A 248 12.72 6.94 3.16
C LEU A 248 13.84 6.13 2.54
N PHE A 249 13.79 4.83 2.71
CA PHE A 249 14.83 3.89 2.28
C PHE A 249 14.26 2.91 1.25
N THR A 250 15.14 2.31 0.47
CA THR A 250 14.77 1.28 -0.51
C THR A 250 15.48 -0.03 -0.20
N ALA A 251 14.81 -1.13 -0.47
CA ALA A 251 15.38 -2.47 -0.45
C ALA A 251 14.73 -3.31 -1.56
N THR A 252 15.33 -4.47 -1.87
CA THR A 252 14.83 -5.35 -2.93
C THR A 252 14.67 -6.79 -2.46
N ALA A 253 13.81 -7.54 -3.14
CA ALA A 253 13.62 -8.96 -2.88
C ALA A 253 13.24 -9.72 -4.16
N PRO A 254 13.59 -11.01 -4.27
CA PRO A 254 13.17 -11.85 -5.39
C PRO A 254 11.69 -12.29 -5.30
N LYS A 255 11.07 -12.17 -4.12
CA LYS A 255 9.67 -12.55 -3.84
C LYS A 255 9.03 -11.53 -2.89
N LEU A 256 7.71 -11.44 -2.90
CA LEU A 256 6.95 -10.58 -1.98
C LEU A 256 7.29 -10.84 -0.50
N THR A 257 7.44 -12.09 -0.13
CA THR A 257 7.79 -12.51 1.23
C THR A 257 9.30 -12.46 1.54
N GLY A 258 10.12 -11.99 0.61
CA GLY A 258 11.57 -11.88 0.77
C GLY A 258 12.38 -13.08 0.21
N PRO A 259 13.64 -13.28 0.65
CA PRO A 259 14.32 -12.42 1.63
C PRO A 259 14.56 -11.01 1.08
N TRP A 260 14.31 -10.00 1.91
CA TRP A 260 14.57 -8.61 1.60
C TRP A 260 16.04 -8.28 1.87
N SER A 261 16.67 -7.52 0.97
CA SER A 261 18.03 -7.00 1.17
C SER A 261 18.07 -6.03 2.34
N GLU A 262 19.26 -5.77 2.86
CA GLU A 262 19.46 -4.62 3.73
C GLU A 262 19.08 -3.34 2.99
N PRO A 263 18.41 -2.38 3.65
CA PRO A 263 18.05 -1.13 3.01
C PRO A 263 19.27 -0.27 2.74
N VAL A 264 19.20 0.56 1.68
CA VAL A 264 20.23 1.56 1.44
C VAL A 264 20.26 2.58 2.57
N ALA A 265 21.45 3.07 2.91
CA ALA A 265 21.65 3.97 4.06
C ALA A 265 21.12 5.39 3.82
N ASP A 266 21.09 5.83 2.57
CA ASP A 266 20.74 7.19 2.20
C ASP A 266 19.24 7.35 1.93
N ASP A 267 18.72 8.50 2.35
CA ASP A 267 17.35 8.91 2.08
C ASP A 267 17.21 9.30 0.59
N TYR A 268 16.46 8.54 -0.16
CA TYR A 268 16.32 8.73 -1.60
C TYR A 268 15.52 9.98 -2.01
N VAL A 269 14.82 10.64 -1.09
CA VAL A 269 14.03 11.86 -1.34
C VAL A 269 14.58 13.09 -0.63
N ASN A 270 15.83 13.06 -0.23
CA ASN A 270 16.47 14.12 0.53
C ASN A 270 17.03 15.24 -0.38
N PHE A 271 16.17 15.85 -1.20
CA PHE A 271 16.56 16.85 -2.19
C PHE A 271 16.93 18.22 -1.59
N GLU A 272 16.44 18.54 -0.41
CA GLU A 272 16.59 19.85 0.23
C GLU A 272 17.21 19.75 1.62
N GLY A 273 18.12 18.81 1.81
CA GLY A 273 18.66 18.47 3.12
C GLY A 273 17.77 17.52 3.90
N LYS A 274 18.13 17.18 5.13
CA LYS A 274 17.45 16.16 5.93
C LYS A 274 16.04 16.59 6.34
N LYS A 275 15.04 16.21 5.58
CA LYS A 275 13.63 16.44 5.83
C LYS A 275 12.95 15.16 6.30
N LYS A 276 11.94 15.29 7.17
CA LYS A 276 11.13 14.14 7.58
C LYS A 276 10.06 13.88 6.54
N CYS A 277 10.17 12.72 5.87
CA CYS A 277 9.26 12.27 4.84
C CYS A 277 8.63 10.93 5.23
N GLU A 278 7.46 10.64 4.68
CA GLU A 278 6.75 9.36 4.85
C GLU A 278 5.76 9.11 3.72
N GLY A 279 5.12 7.94 3.73
CA GLY A 279 3.99 7.65 2.88
C GLY A 279 4.31 7.58 1.40
N SER A 280 5.37 6.85 1.05
CA SER A 280 5.76 6.65 -0.36
C SER A 280 4.68 5.93 -1.14
N SER A 281 4.50 6.32 -2.42
CA SER A 281 3.68 5.57 -3.36
C SER A 281 4.22 5.74 -4.77
N ALA A 282 4.60 4.65 -5.42
CA ALA A 282 5.12 4.67 -6.78
C ALA A 282 4.04 4.32 -7.81
N PHE A 283 4.11 4.95 -8.97
CA PHE A 283 3.24 4.66 -10.10
C PHE A 283 3.92 5.01 -11.43
N GLN A 284 3.36 4.50 -12.53
CA GLN A 284 3.89 4.72 -13.87
C GLN A 284 2.90 5.47 -14.75
N ILE A 285 3.43 6.35 -15.61
CA ILE A 285 2.67 7.07 -16.63
C ILE A 285 2.70 6.27 -17.95
N VAL A 286 1.57 6.14 -18.60
CA VAL A 286 1.46 5.39 -19.86
C VAL A 286 2.27 6.06 -20.96
N GLY A 287 3.21 5.30 -21.55
CA GLY A 287 4.05 5.78 -22.64
C GLY A 287 5.31 6.52 -22.19
N GLU A 288 5.54 6.62 -20.90
CA GLU A 288 6.80 7.13 -20.34
C GLU A 288 7.61 5.97 -19.77
N GLU A 289 8.93 6.05 -19.89
CA GLU A 289 9.84 5.17 -19.18
C GLU A 289 10.06 5.68 -17.76
N GLY A 290 10.16 4.77 -16.80
CA GLY A 290 10.42 5.09 -15.41
C GLY A 290 9.17 5.27 -14.56
N TRP A 291 9.35 5.84 -13.37
CA TRP A 291 8.37 5.91 -12.31
C TRP A 291 8.12 7.34 -11.85
N ARG A 292 6.97 7.56 -11.25
CA ARG A 292 6.68 8.68 -10.37
C ARG A 292 6.60 8.15 -8.96
N VAL A 293 7.19 8.86 -8.01
CA VAL A 293 7.16 8.50 -6.59
C VAL A 293 6.65 9.68 -5.79
N ALA A 294 5.49 9.48 -5.20
CA ALA A 294 4.87 10.45 -4.33
C ALA A 294 5.26 10.21 -2.87
N TYR A 295 5.33 11.26 -2.08
CA TYR A 295 5.63 11.22 -0.64
C TYR A 295 5.20 12.51 0.04
N ILE A 296 4.99 12.45 1.36
CA ILE A 296 4.75 13.65 2.16
C ILE A 296 6.01 14.08 2.91
N GLN A 297 6.41 15.35 2.74
CA GLN A 297 7.42 16.02 3.54
C GLN A 297 6.73 16.76 4.68
N TYR A 298 6.64 16.10 5.85
CA TYR A 298 5.81 16.58 6.96
C TYR A 298 6.55 17.45 7.98
N SER A 299 7.86 17.61 7.86
CA SER A 299 8.65 18.48 8.74
C SER A 299 8.43 19.96 8.47
N ASP A 300 7.99 20.32 7.27
CA ASP A 300 7.79 21.70 6.88
C ASP A 300 6.40 22.24 7.28
N ARG A 301 6.25 23.55 7.26
CA ARG A 301 4.97 24.22 7.48
C ARG A 301 4.76 25.32 6.42
N PRO A 302 3.78 25.16 5.50
CA PRO A 302 2.87 24.00 5.39
C PRO A 302 3.62 22.71 5.01
N LYS A 303 3.00 21.55 5.24
CA LYS A 303 3.49 20.27 4.75
C LYS A 303 3.46 20.25 3.24
N HIS A 304 4.43 19.55 2.60
CA HIS A 304 4.48 19.37 1.17
C HIS A 304 4.15 17.93 0.80
N TYR A 305 3.19 17.74 -0.08
CA TYR A 305 3.02 16.46 -0.77
C TYR A 305 3.66 16.57 -2.15
N ARG A 306 4.67 15.75 -2.38
CA ARG A 306 5.56 15.86 -3.55
C ARG A 306 5.50 14.61 -4.40
N ILE A 307 5.82 14.80 -5.68
CA ILE A 307 6.04 13.73 -6.64
C ILE A 307 7.40 13.98 -7.29
N CYS A 308 8.29 13.00 -7.20
CA CYS A 308 9.56 13.00 -7.94
C CYS A 308 9.54 11.95 -9.05
N LYS A 309 10.53 12.01 -9.93
CA LYS A 309 10.77 11.00 -10.96
C LYS A 309 11.79 9.97 -10.49
N ALA A 310 11.70 8.78 -11.03
CA ALA A 310 12.70 7.74 -10.91
C ALA A 310 12.86 7.01 -12.25
N ASP A 311 14.01 6.39 -12.46
CA ASP A 311 14.28 5.63 -13.68
C ASP A 311 13.50 4.31 -13.74
N LYS A 312 13.70 3.51 -14.79
CA LYS A 312 13.02 2.23 -14.98
C LYS A 312 13.33 1.18 -13.92
N TYR A 313 14.40 1.35 -13.16
CA TYR A 313 14.81 0.50 -12.05
C TYR A 313 14.26 0.99 -10.69
N LEU A 314 13.35 1.97 -10.71
CA LEU A 314 12.84 2.64 -9.50
C LEU A 314 13.99 3.17 -8.64
N SER A 315 14.95 3.81 -9.29
CA SER A 315 16.15 4.43 -8.71
C SER A 315 16.42 5.78 -9.36
N ASN A 316 17.55 6.45 -9.02
CA ASN A 316 17.91 7.77 -9.56
C ASN A 316 16.77 8.81 -9.39
N PHE A 317 16.31 8.99 -8.16
CA PHE A 317 15.22 9.92 -7.84
C PHE A 317 15.63 11.36 -8.10
N HIS A 318 14.78 12.11 -8.83
CA HIS A 318 15.07 13.49 -9.24
C HIS A 318 13.78 14.30 -9.50
N ASP A 319 13.91 15.61 -9.73
CA ASP A 319 12.85 16.56 -10.11
C ASP A 319 11.62 16.52 -9.19
N PRO A 320 11.75 16.73 -7.87
CA PRO A 320 10.61 16.77 -6.99
C PRO A 320 9.74 18.01 -7.24
N VAL A 321 8.45 17.82 -7.39
CA VAL A 321 7.47 18.91 -7.54
C VAL A 321 6.32 18.73 -6.56
N ASP A 322 5.79 19.83 -6.03
CA ASP A 322 4.61 19.79 -5.19
C ASP A 322 3.37 19.46 -6.02
N ILE A 323 2.52 18.57 -5.51
CA ILE A 323 1.22 18.28 -6.13
C ILE A 323 0.34 19.54 -6.05
N LYS A 324 -0.37 19.82 -7.14
CA LYS A 324 -1.25 20.99 -7.23
C LYS A 324 -2.69 20.56 -7.51
N GLY A 325 -3.65 21.41 -7.10
CA GLY A 325 -5.08 21.15 -7.34
C GLY A 325 -5.70 20.08 -6.45
N VAL A 326 -5.05 19.73 -5.34
CA VAL A 326 -5.55 18.79 -4.34
C VAL A 326 -5.64 19.46 -2.99
N THR A 327 -6.76 19.29 -2.29
CA THR A 327 -7.00 19.85 -0.96
C THR A 327 -6.48 18.92 0.11
N GLY A 328 -5.52 19.40 0.91
CA GLY A 328 -4.96 18.67 2.05
C GLY A 328 -4.34 17.31 1.71
N PRO A 329 -3.50 17.22 0.67
CA PRO A 329 -2.93 15.94 0.26
C PRO A 329 -2.01 15.37 1.34
N GLN A 330 -2.23 14.10 1.65
CA GLN A 330 -1.47 13.32 2.61
C GLN A 330 -1.16 11.94 2.02
N HIS A 331 -0.59 11.04 2.83
CA HIS A 331 -0.32 9.65 2.49
C HIS A 331 -1.49 9.01 1.73
N GLY A 332 -1.20 8.35 0.63
CA GLY A 332 -2.18 7.69 -0.23
C GLY A 332 -1.52 6.92 -1.37
N SER A 333 -2.31 6.58 -2.38
CA SER A 333 -1.86 5.77 -3.50
C SER A 333 -2.48 6.20 -4.82
N PHE A 334 -1.91 5.71 -5.92
CA PHE A 334 -2.30 6.08 -7.27
C PHE A 334 -2.80 4.87 -8.06
N MET A 335 -3.91 5.05 -8.77
CA MET A 335 -4.45 4.03 -9.66
C MET A 335 -4.82 4.63 -11.02
N ARG A 336 -4.53 3.89 -12.11
CA ARG A 336 -4.97 4.34 -13.45
C ARG A 336 -6.46 4.11 -13.64
N LEU A 337 -7.11 5.05 -14.31
CA LEU A 337 -8.53 5.03 -14.66
C LEU A 337 -8.74 4.95 -16.16
N THR A 338 -9.78 4.24 -16.57
CA THR A 338 -10.35 4.40 -17.91
C THR A 338 -11.11 5.73 -18.02
N LYS A 339 -11.33 6.21 -19.24
CA LYS A 339 -12.13 7.44 -19.49
C LYS A 339 -13.54 7.33 -18.90
N LYS A 340 -14.13 6.12 -18.90
CA LYS A 340 -15.47 5.87 -18.35
C LYS A 340 -15.49 6.06 -16.83
N GLU A 341 -14.50 5.53 -16.14
CA GLU A 341 -14.36 5.66 -14.67
C GLU A 341 -14.10 7.11 -14.27
N TYR A 342 -13.15 7.77 -14.93
CA TYR A 342 -12.86 9.19 -14.72
C TYR A 342 -14.12 10.05 -14.82
N LYS A 343 -14.87 9.93 -15.94
CA LYS A 343 -16.11 10.68 -16.13
C LYS A 343 -17.21 10.33 -15.12
N ARG A 344 -17.26 9.08 -14.67
CA ARG A 344 -18.23 8.65 -13.65
C ARG A 344 -17.95 9.35 -12.31
N LEU A 345 -16.70 9.39 -11.89
CA LEU A 345 -16.29 10.08 -10.66
C LEU A 345 -16.57 11.59 -10.76
N GLU A 346 -16.14 12.25 -11.83
CA GLU A 346 -16.44 13.67 -12.04
C GLU A 346 -17.96 13.95 -11.96
N LYS A 347 -18.76 13.18 -12.67
CA LYS A 347 -20.22 13.38 -12.71
C LYS A 347 -20.87 13.19 -11.34
N TYR A 348 -20.43 12.21 -10.58
CA TYR A 348 -21.02 11.89 -9.27
C TYR A 348 -20.67 12.94 -8.23
N PHE A 349 -19.40 13.26 -8.07
CA PHE A 349 -18.96 14.19 -7.03
C PHE A 349 -19.25 15.66 -7.35
N ASN A 350 -19.25 16.06 -8.64
CA ASN A 350 -19.68 17.41 -9.02
C ASN A 350 -21.17 17.68 -8.74
N LYS A 351 -22.01 16.65 -8.60
CA LYS A 351 -23.41 16.82 -8.20
C LYS A 351 -23.59 16.98 -6.69
N LYS A 352 -22.56 16.66 -5.89
CA LYS A 352 -22.57 16.80 -4.42
C LYS A 352 -22.03 18.16 -3.95
N LYS A 353 -21.40 18.95 -4.86
CA LYS A 353 -21.02 20.34 -4.64
C LYS A 353 -22.23 21.24 -4.85
#